data_41876586ab26eb8b2e85417163f97b5f
#
_entry.id   41876586ab26eb8b2e85417163f97b5f
#
_cell.length_a   1.000
_cell.length_b   1.000
_cell.length_c   1.000
_cell.angle_alpha   90.00
_cell.angle_beta   90.00
_cell.angle_gamma   90.00
#
_symmetry.space_group_name_H-M   'P 1'
#
loop_
_entity.id
_entity.type
_entity.pdbx_description
1 polymer ?
#
loop_
_entity_poly.entity_id
_entity_poly.type
_entity_poly.pdbx_seq_one_letter_code
_entity_poly.pdbx_strand_id
1 'polypeptide(L)'
;MAERIVLAMTALNRWAGGVVSFLNLVIMATVVWEVFCRYILRSPTIWAMEINQYLLAALALLAGGYTLVEDRHVRVDVIYRRLSPRARATVEILSALLALVLCCVLIWYGSEFALDALRKNKRSMSLLEAPLFPSMALVPMGAALLGLQAVAVLVRACVLLMGNRFPWGSAPHDR
;
A
#
# COMPACT_ATOMS: atom_id res chain seq x y z
N MET A 1 10.38 7.29 22.97
CA MET A 1 9.01 7.52 22.45
C MET A 1 8.94 7.26 20.94
N ALA A 2 9.83 7.87 20.14
CA ALA A 2 9.90 7.67 18.68
C ALA A 2 9.99 6.18 18.26
N GLU A 3 10.76 5.38 19.00
CA GLU A 3 10.92 3.95 18.76
C GLU A 3 9.59 3.15 18.78
N ARG A 4 8.80 3.37 19.82
CA ARG A 4 7.50 2.67 19.96
C ARG A 4 6.54 3.04 18.84
N ILE A 5 6.61 4.28 18.37
CA ILE A 5 5.78 4.77 17.26
C ILE A 5 6.20 4.07 15.96
N VAL A 6 7.50 4.04 15.65
CA VAL A 6 8.02 3.36 14.45
C VAL A 6 7.70 1.87 14.45
N LEU A 7 7.84 1.18 15.62
CA LEU A 7 7.48 -0.22 15.74
C LEU A 7 5.98 -0.46 15.52
N ALA A 8 5.12 0.39 16.07
CA ALA A 8 3.67 0.28 15.89
C ALA A 8 3.28 0.50 14.40
N MET A 9 3.87 1.50 13.73
CA MET A 9 3.67 1.75 12.32
C MET A 9 4.08 0.56 11.46
N THR A 10 5.24 -0.01 11.74
CA THR A 10 5.76 -1.20 11.03
C THR A 10 4.90 -2.43 11.29
N ALA A 11 4.43 -2.63 12.54
CA ALA A 11 3.56 -3.75 12.88
C ALA A 11 2.21 -3.66 12.17
N LEU A 12 1.62 -2.46 12.08
CA LEU A 12 0.38 -2.21 11.34
C LEU A 12 0.51 -2.57 9.86
N ASN A 13 1.61 -2.13 9.23
CA ASN A 13 1.86 -2.44 7.82
C ASN A 13 2.15 -3.94 7.58
N ARG A 14 2.81 -4.63 8.52
CA ARG A 14 2.98 -6.10 8.44
C ARG A 14 1.65 -6.84 8.56
N TRP A 15 0.77 -6.39 9.44
CA TRP A 15 -0.58 -6.94 9.53
C TRP A 15 -1.36 -6.72 8.21
N ALA A 16 -1.27 -5.52 7.62
CA ALA A 16 -1.83 -5.24 6.30
C ALA A 16 -1.27 -6.18 5.22
N GLY A 17 0.03 -6.53 5.27
CA GLY A 17 0.65 -7.52 4.40
C GLY A 17 0.03 -8.92 4.50
N GLY A 18 -0.32 -9.35 5.73
CA GLY A 18 -1.06 -10.61 5.95
C GLY A 18 -2.46 -10.58 5.29
N VAL A 19 -3.18 -9.47 5.45
CA VAL A 19 -4.48 -9.25 4.78
C VAL A 19 -4.34 -9.29 3.27
N VAL A 20 -3.33 -8.61 2.71
CA VAL A 20 -3.03 -8.61 1.27
C VAL A 20 -2.79 -10.02 0.73
N SER A 21 -2.04 -10.85 1.45
CA SER A 21 -1.79 -12.24 1.06
C SER A 21 -3.08 -13.06 1.04
N PHE A 22 -3.95 -12.86 2.02
CA PHE A 22 -5.26 -13.51 2.05
C PHE A 22 -6.17 -13.02 0.92
N LEU A 23 -6.21 -11.72 0.64
CA LEU A 23 -6.97 -11.15 -0.47
C LEU A 23 -6.55 -11.76 -1.81
N ASN A 24 -5.25 -12.01 -2.02
CA ASN A 24 -4.77 -12.64 -3.24
C ASN A 24 -5.33 -14.06 -3.43
N LEU A 25 -5.43 -14.85 -2.36
CA LEU A 25 -6.07 -16.17 -2.41
C LEU A 25 -7.56 -16.07 -2.75
N VAL A 26 -8.26 -15.08 -2.20
CA VAL A 26 -9.68 -14.85 -2.50
C VAL A 26 -9.87 -14.46 -3.97
N ILE A 27 -9.03 -13.56 -4.50
CA ILE A 27 -9.06 -13.20 -5.93
C ILE A 27 -8.83 -14.44 -6.80
N MET A 28 -7.83 -15.24 -6.48
CA MET A 28 -7.56 -16.48 -7.24
C MET A 28 -8.77 -17.42 -7.23
N ALA A 29 -9.39 -17.65 -6.09
CA ALA A 29 -10.56 -18.52 -5.96
C ALA A 29 -11.77 -17.98 -6.75
N THR A 30 -12.04 -16.67 -6.67
CA THR A 30 -13.15 -16.03 -7.39
C THR A 30 -12.93 -16.03 -8.91
N VAL A 31 -11.70 -15.83 -9.38
CA VAL A 31 -11.36 -15.90 -10.81
C VAL A 31 -11.54 -17.34 -11.32
N VAL A 32 -11.03 -18.34 -10.60
CA VAL A 32 -11.19 -19.76 -10.97
C VAL A 32 -12.69 -20.13 -11.03
N TRP A 33 -13.46 -19.68 -10.04
CA TRP A 33 -14.91 -19.89 -10.02
C TRP A 33 -15.61 -19.25 -11.23
N GLU A 34 -15.28 -18.01 -11.57
CA GLU A 34 -15.85 -17.32 -12.73
C GLU A 34 -15.51 -18.04 -14.04
N VAL A 35 -14.27 -18.50 -14.19
CA VAL A 35 -13.85 -19.28 -15.36
C VAL A 35 -14.64 -20.58 -15.46
N PHE A 36 -14.81 -21.28 -14.34
CA PHE A 36 -15.64 -22.50 -14.30
C PHE A 36 -17.09 -22.22 -14.70
N CYS A 37 -17.72 -21.20 -14.11
CA CYS A 37 -19.09 -20.82 -14.46
C CYS A 37 -19.23 -20.45 -15.94
N ARG A 38 -18.29 -19.69 -16.46
CA ARG A 38 -18.33 -19.18 -17.84
C ARG A 38 -18.14 -20.27 -18.89
N TYR A 39 -17.16 -21.16 -18.69
CA TYR A 39 -16.79 -22.14 -19.72
C TYR A 39 -17.46 -23.49 -19.54
N ILE A 40 -17.72 -23.95 -18.33
CA ILE A 40 -18.32 -25.26 -18.06
C ILE A 40 -19.83 -25.14 -17.92
N LEU A 41 -20.28 -24.19 -17.06
CA LEU A 41 -21.72 -24.00 -16.83
C LEU A 41 -22.41 -23.13 -17.91
N ARG A 42 -21.61 -22.46 -18.75
CA ARG A 42 -22.11 -21.49 -19.76
C ARG A 42 -23.00 -20.39 -19.17
N SER A 43 -22.83 -20.10 -17.90
CA SER A 43 -23.58 -19.12 -17.13
C SER A 43 -22.63 -18.18 -16.41
N PRO A 44 -22.10 -17.12 -17.08
CA PRO A 44 -21.17 -16.18 -16.48
C PRO A 44 -21.81 -15.45 -15.30
N THR A 45 -21.02 -15.20 -14.24
CA THR A 45 -21.52 -14.50 -13.06
C THR A 45 -21.48 -12.98 -13.28
N ILE A 46 -22.48 -12.27 -12.77
CA ILE A 46 -22.59 -10.82 -12.89
C ILE A 46 -21.65 -10.11 -11.91
N TRP A 47 -21.39 -10.73 -10.76
CA TRP A 47 -20.70 -10.13 -9.61
C TRP A 47 -19.20 -10.34 -9.57
N ALA A 48 -18.67 -11.43 -10.15
CA ALA A 48 -17.28 -11.84 -9.95
C ALA A 48 -16.29 -10.80 -10.49
N MET A 49 -16.57 -10.21 -11.64
CA MET A 49 -15.69 -9.20 -12.26
C MET A 49 -15.58 -7.95 -11.39
N GLU A 50 -16.67 -7.45 -10.86
CA GLU A 50 -16.72 -6.22 -10.07
C GLU A 50 -16.10 -6.41 -8.68
N ILE A 51 -16.39 -7.54 -8.03
CA ILE A 51 -15.77 -7.90 -6.76
C ILE A 51 -14.25 -8.04 -6.92
N ASN A 52 -13.79 -8.70 -7.99
CA ASN A 52 -12.36 -8.84 -8.25
C ASN A 52 -11.67 -7.49 -8.48
N GLN A 53 -12.33 -6.53 -9.13
CA GLN A 53 -11.80 -5.16 -9.28
C GLN A 53 -11.63 -4.47 -7.93
N TYR A 54 -12.59 -4.61 -7.01
CA TYR A 54 -12.50 -4.05 -5.66
C TYR A 54 -11.41 -4.71 -4.83
N LEU A 55 -11.32 -6.04 -4.90
CA LEU A 55 -10.26 -6.79 -4.22
C LEU A 55 -8.87 -6.45 -4.75
N LEU A 56 -8.74 -6.29 -6.07
CA LEU A 56 -7.48 -5.90 -6.71
C LEU A 56 -7.07 -4.47 -6.32
N ALA A 57 -8.02 -3.54 -6.27
CA ALA A 57 -7.78 -2.19 -5.79
C ALA A 57 -7.34 -2.19 -4.31
N ALA A 58 -8.01 -2.98 -3.45
CA ALA A 58 -7.63 -3.15 -2.06
C ALA A 58 -6.21 -3.74 -1.93
N LEU A 59 -5.91 -4.79 -2.69
CA LEU A 59 -4.61 -5.44 -2.72
C LEU A 59 -3.52 -4.44 -3.12
N ALA A 60 -3.68 -3.72 -4.22
CA ALA A 60 -2.69 -2.77 -4.73
C ALA A 60 -2.41 -1.63 -3.75
N LEU A 61 -3.46 -1.06 -3.16
CA LEU A 61 -3.36 0.10 -2.27
C LEU A 61 -2.84 -0.27 -0.87
N LEU A 62 -3.28 -1.40 -0.31
CA LEU A 62 -2.82 -1.84 1.00
C LEU A 62 -1.40 -2.42 0.94
N ALA A 63 -1.02 -3.05 -0.18
CA ALA A 63 0.33 -3.57 -0.39
C ALA A 63 1.40 -2.47 -0.42
N GLY A 64 1.03 -1.23 -0.83
CA GLY A 64 1.97 -0.12 -0.92
C GLY A 64 2.74 0.16 0.39
N GLY A 65 2.04 0.17 1.52
CA GLY A 65 2.66 0.33 2.84
C GLY A 65 3.56 -0.85 3.23
N TYR A 66 3.12 -2.07 2.94
CA TYR A 66 3.87 -3.28 3.23
C TYR A 66 5.16 -3.41 2.41
N THR A 67 5.13 -3.05 1.13
CA THR A 67 6.34 -3.07 0.27
C THR A 67 7.43 -2.13 0.76
N LEU A 68 7.06 -1.02 1.39
CA LEU A 68 8.01 -0.11 2.06
C LEU A 68 8.62 -0.73 3.33
N VAL A 69 7.86 -1.53 4.09
CA VAL A 69 8.37 -2.23 5.29
C VAL A 69 9.42 -3.27 4.92
N GLU A 70 9.18 -4.01 3.83
CA GLU A 70 10.08 -5.07 3.35
C GLU A 70 11.30 -4.54 2.57
N ASP A 71 11.50 -3.20 2.54
CA ASP A 71 12.54 -2.56 1.71
C ASP A 71 12.50 -2.95 0.21
N ARG A 72 11.36 -3.48 -0.25
CA ARG A 72 11.13 -3.92 -1.64
C ARG A 72 10.60 -2.81 -2.55
N HIS A 73 10.59 -1.58 -2.06
CA HIS A 73 10.27 -0.44 -2.93
C HIS A 73 11.36 -0.34 -4.00
N VAL A 74 10.93 -0.11 -5.25
CA VAL A 74 11.82 -0.12 -6.43
C VAL A 74 13.02 0.79 -6.17
N ARG A 75 14.14 0.19 -5.79
CA ARG A 75 15.44 0.86 -5.66
C ARG A 75 16.32 0.33 -6.78
N VAL A 76 17.03 1.22 -7.43
CA VAL A 76 18.06 0.79 -8.39
C VAL A 76 19.27 0.33 -7.57
N ASP A 77 19.24 -0.92 -7.11
CA ASP A 77 20.25 -1.51 -6.20
C ASP A 77 21.68 -1.32 -6.69
N VAL A 78 21.89 -1.33 -8.00
CA VAL A 78 23.20 -1.14 -8.62
C VAL A 78 23.78 0.25 -8.31
N ILE A 79 22.95 1.29 -8.34
CA ILE A 79 23.38 2.66 -8.01
C ILE A 79 23.48 2.81 -6.50
N TYR A 80 22.53 2.26 -5.76
CA TYR A 80 22.46 2.37 -4.31
C TYR A 80 23.68 1.75 -3.60
N ARG A 81 24.20 0.62 -4.12
CA ARG A 81 25.42 -0.02 -3.59
C ARG A 81 26.69 0.81 -3.76
N ARG A 82 26.74 1.71 -4.74
CA ARG A 82 27.89 2.58 -5.02
C ARG A 82 27.86 3.90 -4.23
N LEU A 83 26.76 4.22 -3.57
CA LEU A 83 26.60 5.45 -2.81
C LEU A 83 27.25 5.34 -1.42
N SER A 84 27.85 6.44 -0.97
CA SER A 84 28.33 6.56 0.41
C SER A 84 27.15 6.49 1.40
N PRO A 85 27.35 6.11 2.67
CA PRO A 85 26.28 6.04 3.67
C PRO A 85 25.48 7.34 3.81
N ARG A 86 26.14 8.48 3.69
CA ARG A 86 25.49 9.80 3.75
C ARG A 86 24.65 10.07 2.51
N ALA A 87 25.15 9.74 1.32
CA ALA A 87 24.40 9.90 0.07
C ALA A 87 23.16 8.99 0.04
N ARG A 88 23.24 7.77 0.59
CA ARG A 88 22.07 6.88 0.76
C ARG A 88 20.99 7.53 1.63
N ALA A 89 21.37 8.04 2.79
CA ALA A 89 20.42 8.69 3.70
C ALA A 89 19.77 9.92 3.06
N THR A 90 20.51 10.70 2.27
CA THR A 90 19.95 11.86 1.55
C THR A 90 18.91 11.42 0.49
N VAL A 91 19.21 10.36 -0.27
CA VAL A 91 18.28 9.82 -1.26
C VAL A 91 17.03 9.24 -0.58
N GLU A 92 17.19 8.56 0.57
CA GLU A 92 16.05 8.05 1.35
C GLU A 92 15.16 9.19 1.87
N ILE A 93 15.73 10.26 2.36
CA ILE A 93 14.97 11.43 2.82
C ILE A 93 14.21 12.06 1.65
N LEU A 94 14.87 12.28 0.51
CA LEU A 94 14.24 12.88 -0.65
C LEU A 94 13.08 12.00 -1.16
N SER A 95 13.29 10.68 -1.27
CA SER A 95 12.26 9.73 -1.69
C SER A 95 11.09 9.68 -0.71
N ALA A 96 11.36 9.70 0.60
CA ALA A 96 10.34 9.72 1.62
C ALA A 96 9.51 11.01 1.59
N LEU A 97 10.15 12.17 1.37
CA LEU A 97 9.47 13.45 1.22
C LEU A 97 8.55 13.46 -0.01
N LEU A 98 9.02 12.99 -1.16
CA LEU A 98 8.20 12.88 -2.36
C LEU A 98 7.02 11.93 -2.14
N ALA A 99 7.25 10.79 -1.49
CA ALA A 99 6.18 9.85 -1.14
C ALA A 99 5.15 10.50 -0.20
N LEU A 100 5.59 11.28 0.80
CA LEU A 100 4.70 11.99 1.71
C LEU A 100 3.85 13.03 0.98
N VAL A 101 4.43 13.82 0.08
CA VAL A 101 3.68 14.80 -0.73
C VAL A 101 2.60 14.08 -1.53
N LEU A 102 2.96 12.98 -2.21
CA LEU A 102 2.00 12.17 -2.97
C LEU A 102 0.89 11.61 -2.07
N CYS A 103 1.25 11.08 -0.90
CA CYS A 103 0.27 10.58 0.07
C CYS A 103 -0.69 11.67 0.55
N CYS A 104 -0.20 12.88 0.85
CA CYS A 104 -1.05 14.00 1.24
C CYS A 104 -2.06 14.36 0.14
N VAL A 105 -1.62 14.42 -1.11
CA VAL A 105 -2.49 14.68 -2.26
C VAL A 105 -3.54 13.56 -2.41
N LEU A 106 -3.12 12.30 -2.33
CA LEU A 106 -4.03 11.15 -2.45
C LEU A 106 -5.03 11.06 -1.29
N ILE A 107 -4.61 11.40 -0.07
CA ILE A 107 -5.52 11.45 1.08
C ILE A 107 -6.54 12.56 0.89
N TRP A 108 -6.10 13.76 0.51
CA TRP A 108 -6.99 14.90 0.34
C TRP A 108 -8.03 14.65 -0.76
N TYR A 109 -7.57 14.46 -2.00
CA TYR A 109 -8.48 14.24 -3.14
C TYR A 109 -9.21 12.91 -3.05
N GLY A 110 -8.54 11.84 -2.60
CA GLY A 110 -9.18 10.53 -2.42
C GLY A 110 -10.32 10.55 -1.40
N SER A 111 -10.17 11.28 -0.30
CA SER A 111 -11.25 11.44 0.69
C SER A 111 -12.40 12.27 0.14
N GLU A 112 -12.13 13.34 -0.61
CA GLU A 112 -13.15 14.15 -1.25
C GLU A 112 -13.97 13.34 -2.26
N PHE A 113 -13.30 12.55 -3.13
CA PHE A 113 -13.98 11.67 -4.07
C PHE A 113 -14.80 10.57 -3.37
N ALA A 114 -14.27 9.97 -2.32
CA ALA A 114 -14.99 8.97 -1.55
C ALA A 114 -16.25 9.56 -0.87
N LEU A 115 -16.12 10.73 -0.26
CA LEU A 115 -17.26 11.42 0.37
C LEU A 115 -18.31 11.86 -0.67
N ASP A 116 -17.89 12.33 -1.84
CA ASP A 116 -18.81 12.69 -2.92
C ASP A 116 -19.56 11.45 -3.45
N ALA A 117 -18.88 10.31 -3.57
CA ALA A 117 -19.51 9.04 -3.93
C ALA A 117 -20.54 8.59 -2.88
N LEU A 118 -20.24 8.80 -1.59
CA LEU A 118 -21.16 8.47 -0.51
C LEU A 118 -22.38 9.40 -0.52
N ARG A 119 -22.15 10.73 -0.61
CA ARG A 119 -23.23 11.74 -0.58
C ARG A 119 -24.18 11.61 -1.77
N LYS A 120 -23.65 11.31 -2.95
CA LYS A 120 -24.43 11.15 -4.20
C LYS A 120 -24.91 9.72 -4.43
N ASN A 121 -24.63 8.80 -3.50
CA ASN A 121 -24.93 7.37 -3.61
C ASN A 121 -24.53 6.82 -5.00
N LYS A 122 -23.30 7.16 -5.43
CA LYS A 122 -22.80 6.73 -6.74
C LYS A 122 -22.67 5.23 -6.81
N ARG A 123 -23.20 4.65 -7.88
CA ARG A 123 -23.14 3.22 -8.17
C ARG A 123 -22.32 2.95 -9.43
N SER A 124 -21.81 1.75 -9.54
CA SER A 124 -21.13 1.27 -10.73
C SER A 124 -22.11 1.25 -11.93
N MET A 125 -21.60 1.49 -13.13
CA MET A 125 -22.35 1.34 -14.37
C MET A 125 -22.48 -0.13 -14.83
N SER A 126 -22.07 -1.07 -13.98
CA SER A 126 -22.19 -2.51 -14.23
C SER A 126 -23.60 -3.01 -13.93
N LEU A 127 -23.90 -4.24 -14.37
CA LEU A 127 -25.17 -4.91 -14.07
C LEU A 127 -25.40 -5.16 -12.56
N LEU A 128 -24.34 -5.13 -11.75
CA LEU A 128 -24.43 -5.31 -10.30
C LEU A 128 -24.81 -4.02 -9.56
N GLU A 129 -24.59 -2.83 -10.19
CA GLU A 129 -24.83 -1.53 -9.58
C GLU A 129 -24.21 -1.37 -8.17
N ALA A 130 -23.03 -1.98 -7.95
CA ALA A 130 -22.40 -1.95 -6.63
C ALA A 130 -22.02 -0.52 -6.20
N PRO A 131 -22.07 -0.21 -4.89
CA PRO A 131 -21.72 1.12 -4.40
C PRO A 131 -20.23 1.41 -4.63
N LEU A 132 -19.90 2.55 -5.21
CA LEU A 132 -18.52 2.96 -5.50
C LEU A 132 -17.76 3.46 -4.27
N PHE A 133 -18.46 3.84 -3.20
CA PHE A 133 -17.85 4.35 -1.98
C PHE A 133 -16.76 3.43 -1.41
N PRO A 134 -16.95 2.09 -1.25
CA PRO A 134 -15.93 1.24 -0.65
C PRO A 134 -14.63 1.22 -1.44
N SER A 135 -14.69 1.15 -2.78
CA SER A 135 -13.50 1.14 -3.64
C SER A 135 -12.76 2.48 -3.61
N MET A 136 -13.50 3.61 -3.61
CA MET A 136 -12.92 4.94 -3.53
C MET A 136 -12.31 5.24 -2.15
N ALA A 137 -12.88 4.71 -1.07
CA ALA A 137 -12.35 4.86 0.29
C ALA A 137 -11.02 4.10 0.50
N LEU A 138 -10.74 3.08 -0.31
CA LEU A 138 -9.46 2.36 -0.25
C LEU A 138 -8.28 3.27 -0.63
N VAL A 139 -8.48 4.26 -1.51
CA VAL A 139 -7.41 5.18 -1.95
C VAL A 139 -6.83 5.98 -0.79
N PRO A 140 -7.61 6.75 0.00
CA PRO A 140 -7.08 7.47 1.15
C PRO A 140 -6.58 6.53 2.25
N MET A 141 -7.18 5.34 2.44
CA MET A 141 -6.70 4.35 3.41
C MET A 141 -5.32 3.80 3.03
N GLY A 142 -5.13 3.38 1.79
CA GLY A 142 -3.84 2.88 1.30
C GLY A 142 -2.77 3.98 1.32
N ALA A 143 -3.14 5.20 0.91
CA ALA A 143 -2.24 6.35 0.97
C ALA A 143 -1.85 6.71 2.43
N ALA A 144 -2.76 6.55 3.40
CA ALA A 144 -2.46 6.76 4.81
C ALA A 144 -1.46 5.72 5.35
N LEU A 145 -1.63 4.44 5.00
CA LEU A 145 -0.69 3.37 5.37
C LEU A 145 0.69 3.59 4.76
N LEU A 146 0.73 3.96 3.48
CA LEU A 146 1.97 4.28 2.78
C LEU A 146 2.66 5.51 3.40
N GLY A 147 1.91 6.57 3.67
CA GLY A 147 2.40 7.79 4.31
C GLY A 147 2.95 7.54 5.71
N LEU A 148 2.25 6.72 6.50
CA LEU A 148 2.70 6.30 7.81
C LEU A 148 4.08 5.62 7.76
N GLN A 149 4.28 4.73 6.79
CA GLN A 149 5.56 4.06 6.61
C GLN A 149 6.64 5.00 6.06
N ALA A 150 6.28 5.93 5.17
CA ALA A 150 7.20 6.95 4.66
C ALA A 150 7.72 7.85 5.79
N VAL A 151 6.88 8.21 6.76
CA VAL A 151 7.30 8.92 7.99
C VAL A 151 8.29 8.07 8.79
N ALA A 152 8.03 6.76 8.95
CA ALA A 152 8.94 5.87 9.67
C ALA A 152 10.32 5.80 8.99
N VAL A 153 10.35 5.72 7.65
CA VAL A 153 11.60 5.75 6.86
C VAL A 153 12.32 7.08 7.02
N LEU A 154 11.59 8.20 6.97
CA LEU A 154 12.15 9.55 7.13
C LEU A 154 12.81 9.71 8.51
N VAL A 155 12.14 9.30 9.58
CA VAL A 155 12.67 9.35 10.95
C VAL A 155 13.95 8.51 11.06
N ARG A 156 13.97 7.29 10.50
CA ARG A 156 15.16 6.43 10.48
C ARG A 156 16.33 7.10 9.75
N ALA A 157 16.09 7.64 8.57
CA ALA A 157 17.13 8.29 7.75
C ALA A 157 17.70 9.54 8.45
N CYS A 158 16.87 10.34 9.11
CA CYS A 158 17.33 11.50 9.89
C CYS A 158 18.21 11.09 11.08
N VAL A 159 17.83 10.04 11.82
CA VAL A 159 18.63 9.55 12.96
C VAL A 159 19.99 9.03 12.50
N LEU A 160 20.06 8.35 11.35
CA LEU A 160 21.31 7.90 10.75
C LEU A 160 22.23 9.06 10.36
N LEU A 161 21.68 10.15 9.82
CA LEU A 161 22.48 11.35 9.50
C LEU A 161 23.03 12.06 10.73
N MET A 162 22.33 12.01 11.87
CA MET A 162 22.78 12.57 13.14
C MET A 162 23.88 11.76 13.82
N GLY A 163 24.37 10.68 13.19
CA GLY A 163 25.47 9.85 13.71
C GLY A 163 25.08 8.93 14.87
N ASN A 164 23.82 8.86 15.24
CA ASN A 164 23.34 7.93 16.25
C ASN A 164 23.15 6.53 15.64
N ARG A 165 23.78 5.52 16.25
CA ARG A 165 23.53 4.13 15.90
C ARG A 165 22.07 3.78 16.26
N PHE A 166 21.33 3.25 15.31
CA PHE A 166 19.96 2.82 15.54
C PHE A 166 19.95 1.61 16.49
N PRO A 167 19.15 1.60 17.57
CA PRO A 167 19.23 0.56 18.62
C PRO A 167 18.76 -0.83 18.19
N TRP A 168 18.06 -0.96 17.06
CA TRP A 168 17.59 -2.24 16.54
C TRP A 168 18.21 -2.60 15.20
N GLY A 169 19.31 -3.32 15.32
CA GLY A 169 19.83 -4.21 14.28
C GLY A 169 20.26 -3.55 12.99
N SER A 170 21.40 -3.98 12.55
CA SER A 170 21.90 -3.83 11.17
C SER A 170 20.74 -3.94 10.17
N ALA A 171 20.74 -3.05 9.17
CA ALA A 171 19.88 -3.19 8.02
C ALA A 171 19.90 -4.64 7.51
N PRO A 172 18.79 -5.18 6.95
CA PRO A 172 18.73 -6.55 6.45
C PRO A 172 19.75 -6.90 5.38
N HIS A 173 20.62 -5.97 5.01
CA HIS A 173 21.63 -6.10 3.97
C HIS A 173 22.99 -6.69 4.42
N ASP A 174 23.17 -7.00 5.70
CA ASP A 174 24.41 -7.63 6.20
C ASP A 174 24.31 -9.16 6.32
N ARG A 175 23.34 -9.78 5.65
CA ARG A 175 23.27 -11.25 5.50
C ARG A 175 23.32 -11.68 4.05
#